data_d14ab029255ea3b483bb0aa44f31ac84
#
_entry.id   d14ab029255ea3b483bb0aa44f31ac84
#
_cell.length_a   1.000
_cell.length_b   1.000
_cell.length_c   1.000
_cell.angle_alpha   90.00
_cell.angle_beta   90.00
_cell.angle_gamma   90.00
#
_symmetry.space_group_name_H-M   'P 1'
#
loop_
_entity.id
_entity.type
_entity.pdbx_description
1 polymer ?
#
loop_
_entity_poly.entity_id
_entity_poly.type
_entity_poly.pdbx_seq_one_letter_code
_entity_poly.pdbx_strand_id
1 'polypeptide(L)'
;MKRLLTGFFILVFLFSCGNRKTKMDPFATITEMVDSAGHEADTLQQAEVKEEPEPLEADELFDDFIFNYASDEALQRARTEFPLPYYNRDTPSKIEERFWKHDYLFTKQNYYTLLFDRESDMDMVGDTALKSVQVEWIYLKTRMVKKYYFERKQGMWMLDAINLRHIEDGEGENFVDFYTRFVTDSLYQSEHIANPLQFVTIDPDDEFAILETTLDVNQWYAFRPSLPADKLSNINYGQKNEDNSNTKILKVNGIGNGYSNVFYFRRRGGEWKMYKYEDTSI
;
A
#
# COMPACT_ATOMS: atom_id res chain seq x y z
N MET A 1 65.83 -34.11 28.90
CA MET A 1 66.10 -34.69 27.57
C MET A 1 64.78 -34.68 26.77
N LYS A 2 64.75 -33.88 25.70
CA LYS A 2 64.17 -34.21 24.37
C LYS A 2 62.64 -34.31 24.31
N ARG A 3 61.90 -33.78 23.37
CA ARG A 3 62.19 -33.14 22.05
C ARG A 3 61.01 -32.27 21.70
N LEU A 4 61.24 -31.11 21.07
CA LEU A 4 60.29 -30.31 20.30
C LEU A 4 59.64 -31.18 19.20
N LEU A 5 58.36 -30.98 18.96
CA LEU A 5 57.73 -31.17 17.65
C LEU A 5 56.76 -30.01 17.37
N THR A 6 57.24 -29.17 16.49
CA THR A 6 56.51 -28.05 15.90
C THR A 6 55.46 -28.58 14.96
N GLY A 7 54.17 -28.42 15.30
CA GLY A 7 53.04 -28.68 14.40
C GLY A 7 52.55 -27.35 13.82
N PHE A 8 52.82 -27.14 12.53
CA PHE A 8 52.41 -26.01 11.74
C PHE A 8 50.91 -26.17 11.39
N PHE A 9 50.05 -25.42 12.06
CA PHE A 9 48.60 -25.41 11.78
C PHE A 9 48.34 -24.38 10.71
N ILE A 10 48.12 -24.82 9.47
CA ILE A 10 47.62 -23.97 8.36
C ILE A 10 46.16 -23.69 8.62
N LEU A 11 45.85 -22.47 9.02
CA LEU A 11 44.50 -21.94 9.17
C LEU A 11 43.99 -21.57 7.78
N VAL A 12 43.21 -22.46 7.16
CA VAL A 12 42.48 -22.15 5.92
C VAL A 12 41.24 -21.33 6.30
N PHE A 13 41.33 -20.02 6.09
CA PHE A 13 40.17 -19.14 6.14
C PHE A 13 39.28 -19.44 4.92
N LEU A 14 38.26 -20.24 5.12
CA LEU A 14 37.14 -20.29 4.20
C LEU A 14 36.34 -19.00 4.37
N PHE A 15 36.51 -18.06 3.47
CA PHE A 15 35.57 -16.97 3.25
C PHE A 15 34.26 -17.59 2.74
N SER A 16 33.35 -17.90 3.64
CA SER A 16 31.96 -18.13 3.31
C SER A 16 31.37 -16.77 2.91
N CYS A 17 31.30 -16.50 1.63
CA CYS A 17 30.43 -15.47 1.09
C CYS A 17 29.00 -15.88 1.40
N GLY A 18 28.50 -15.48 2.56
CA GLY A 18 27.09 -15.52 2.90
C GLY A 18 26.37 -14.58 1.93
N ASN A 19 25.73 -15.16 0.94
CA ASN A 19 24.82 -14.48 0.05
C ASN A 19 23.62 -14.01 0.87
N ARG A 20 23.76 -12.89 1.58
CA ARG A 20 22.60 -12.16 2.13
C ARG A 20 21.80 -11.71 0.91
N LYS A 21 20.76 -12.45 0.61
CA LYS A 21 19.67 -11.92 -0.21
C LYS A 21 19.10 -10.73 0.55
N THR A 22 19.64 -9.56 0.30
CA THR A 22 18.99 -8.29 0.60
C THR A 22 17.62 -8.39 -0.05
N LYS A 23 16.55 -8.31 0.74
CA LYS A 23 15.20 -8.11 0.22
C LYS A 23 15.30 -6.83 -0.62
N MET A 24 15.31 -6.99 -1.93
CA MET A 24 15.40 -5.90 -2.87
C MET A 24 14.16 -5.04 -2.65
N ASP A 25 14.35 -3.79 -2.25
CA ASP A 25 13.32 -2.77 -2.27
C ASP A 25 12.82 -2.71 -3.71
N PRO A 26 11.52 -2.97 -3.99
CA PRO A 26 11.00 -2.91 -5.36
C PRO A 26 11.25 -1.56 -6.03
N PHE A 27 11.58 -0.52 -5.26
CA PHE A 27 11.86 0.83 -5.76
C PHE A 27 13.33 1.11 -6.05
N ALA A 28 14.28 0.40 -5.42
CA ALA A 28 15.70 0.51 -5.74
C ALA A 28 15.94 0.22 -7.24
N THR A 29 15.18 -0.71 -7.79
CA THR A 29 15.26 -1.07 -9.22
C THR A 29 14.83 0.06 -10.15
N ILE A 30 13.84 0.88 -9.76
CA ILE A 30 13.38 2.02 -10.57
C ILE A 30 14.42 3.14 -10.53
N THR A 31 15.01 3.41 -9.36
CA THR A 31 16.07 4.42 -9.21
C THR A 31 17.31 4.07 -10.02
N GLU A 32 17.76 2.81 -9.99
CA GLU A 32 18.91 2.35 -10.79
C GLU A 32 18.65 2.44 -12.30
N MET A 33 17.39 2.28 -12.75
CA MET A 33 17.04 2.41 -14.16
C MET A 33 17.07 3.86 -14.65
N VAL A 34 16.76 4.82 -13.81
CA VAL A 34 16.78 6.24 -14.16
C VAL A 34 18.23 6.74 -14.26
N ASP A 35 19.11 6.31 -13.34
CA ASP A 35 20.52 6.69 -13.35
C ASP A 35 21.29 6.10 -14.56
N SER A 36 20.87 4.94 -15.06
CA SER A 36 21.48 4.30 -16.25
C SER A 36 21.10 4.94 -17.58
N ALA A 37 20.02 5.74 -17.61
CA ALA A 37 19.53 6.37 -18.85
C ALA A 37 20.29 7.65 -19.23
N GLY A 38 21.24 8.10 -18.40
CA GLY A 38 21.99 9.35 -18.60
C GLY A 38 23.09 9.30 -19.66
N HIS A 39 23.39 8.15 -20.26
CA HIS A 39 24.43 8.00 -21.27
C HIS A 39 23.97 7.12 -22.42
N GLU A 40 23.52 7.76 -23.46
CA GLU A 40 23.51 7.47 -24.91
C GLU A 40 22.21 7.93 -25.55
N ALA A 41 22.22 9.14 -26.04
CA ALA A 41 21.22 9.65 -26.95
C ALA A 41 21.93 10.06 -28.22
N ASP A 42 21.91 9.23 -29.21
CA ASP A 42 21.76 9.65 -30.61
C ASP A 42 21.43 8.46 -31.52
N THR A 43 20.17 8.28 -31.90
CA THR A 43 19.79 7.59 -33.14
C THR A 43 18.32 7.90 -33.45
N LEU A 44 18.13 8.65 -34.52
CA LEU A 44 16.97 8.83 -35.40
C LEU A 44 15.62 8.25 -34.92
N GLN A 45 14.76 9.14 -34.40
CA GLN A 45 13.35 8.88 -34.11
C GLN A 45 12.56 8.77 -35.41
N GLN A 46 12.16 7.56 -35.78
CA GLN A 46 10.88 7.37 -36.47
C GLN A 46 9.78 7.68 -35.43
N ALA A 47 9.00 8.69 -35.69
CA ALA A 47 7.82 8.96 -34.87
C ALA A 47 6.83 7.81 -35.07
N GLU A 48 6.82 6.85 -34.14
CA GLU A 48 5.70 5.92 -33.98
C GLU A 48 4.48 6.76 -33.65
N VAL A 49 3.49 6.71 -34.52
CA VAL A 49 2.15 7.24 -34.22
C VAL A 49 1.62 6.36 -33.09
N LYS A 50 1.69 6.83 -31.84
CA LYS A 50 1.02 6.17 -30.72
C LYS A 50 -0.49 6.18 -31.02
N GLU A 51 -1.06 5.01 -31.27
CA GLU A 51 -2.51 4.87 -31.27
C GLU A 51 -3.02 5.31 -29.89
N GLU A 52 -3.97 6.25 -29.88
CA GLU A 52 -4.63 6.65 -28.64
C GLU A 52 -5.40 5.45 -28.08
N PRO A 53 -5.19 5.09 -26.81
CA PRO A 53 -5.90 3.96 -26.23
C PRO A 53 -7.40 4.21 -26.17
N GLU A 54 -8.20 3.20 -26.53
CA GLU A 54 -9.65 3.29 -26.50
C GLU A 54 -10.20 3.11 -25.08
N PRO A 55 -11.28 3.83 -24.68
CA PRO A 55 -11.97 3.60 -23.41
C PRO A 55 -12.49 2.16 -23.31
N LEU A 56 -12.38 1.57 -22.12
CA LEU A 56 -12.96 0.28 -21.77
C LEU A 56 -14.22 0.50 -20.94
N GLU A 57 -15.14 -0.47 -20.90
CA GLU A 57 -16.26 -0.42 -19.94
C GLU A 57 -15.77 -0.27 -18.49
N ALA A 58 -14.64 -0.93 -18.16
CA ALA A 58 -13.98 -0.82 -16.87
C ALA A 58 -13.42 0.59 -16.56
N ASP A 59 -13.31 1.49 -17.53
CA ASP A 59 -12.94 2.89 -17.25
C ASP A 59 -14.06 3.69 -16.57
N GLU A 60 -15.27 3.17 -16.46
CA GLU A 60 -16.38 3.84 -15.79
C GLU A 60 -16.14 3.97 -14.29
N LEU A 61 -15.77 2.88 -13.62
CA LEU A 61 -15.37 2.86 -12.23
C LEU A 61 -13.83 2.74 -12.12
N PHE A 62 -13.23 3.51 -11.22
CA PHE A 62 -11.79 3.42 -11.02
C PHE A 62 -11.35 2.05 -10.48
N ASP A 63 -12.16 1.44 -9.62
CA ASP A 63 -11.84 0.13 -9.04
C ASP A 63 -11.75 -0.95 -10.11
N ASP A 64 -12.68 -0.97 -11.08
CA ASP A 64 -12.63 -1.93 -12.19
C ASP A 64 -11.40 -1.69 -13.08
N PHE A 65 -11.09 -0.42 -13.36
CA PHE A 65 -9.92 -0.04 -14.11
C PHE A 65 -8.63 -0.47 -13.42
N ILE A 66 -8.44 -0.17 -12.13
CA ILE A 66 -7.15 -0.39 -11.46
C ILE A 66 -6.78 -1.87 -11.34
N PHE A 67 -7.77 -2.76 -11.16
CA PHE A 67 -7.53 -4.21 -11.16
C PHE A 67 -7.09 -4.72 -12.56
N ASN A 68 -7.73 -4.24 -13.62
CA ASN A 68 -7.33 -4.56 -15.00
C ASN A 68 -5.95 -4.00 -15.32
N TYR A 69 -5.70 -2.72 -15.01
CA TYR A 69 -4.41 -2.03 -15.18
C TYR A 69 -3.26 -2.78 -14.48
N ALA A 70 -3.48 -3.24 -13.24
CA ALA A 70 -2.46 -3.93 -12.47
C ALA A 70 -2.23 -5.39 -12.92
N SER A 71 -3.20 -6.00 -13.60
CA SER A 71 -3.14 -7.41 -14.01
C SER A 71 -2.61 -7.60 -15.44
N ASP A 72 -2.83 -6.64 -16.34
CA ASP A 72 -2.48 -6.70 -17.75
C ASP A 72 -1.32 -5.75 -18.08
N GLU A 73 -0.17 -6.30 -18.50
CA GLU A 73 1.02 -5.52 -18.85
C GLU A 73 0.83 -4.63 -20.08
N ALA A 74 0.08 -5.10 -21.08
CA ALA A 74 -0.15 -4.32 -22.29
C ALA A 74 -1.06 -3.12 -22.00
N LEU A 75 -2.14 -3.35 -21.26
CA LEU A 75 -3.02 -2.29 -20.78
C LEU A 75 -2.25 -1.29 -19.90
N GLN A 76 -1.41 -1.80 -19.00
CA GLN A 76 -0.61 -0.93 -18.12
C GLN A 76 0.30 0.00 -18.91
N ARG A 77 0.98 -0.49 -19.96
CA ARG A 77 1.78 0.34 -20.84
C ARG A 77 0.95 1.35 -21.62
N ALA A 78 -0.18 0.92 -22.18
CA ALA A 78 -1.07 1.79 -22.95
C ALA A 78 -1.72 2.90 -22.11
N ARG A 79 -1.91 2.65 -20.80
CA ARG A 79 -2.54 3.57 -19.84
C ARG A 79 -1.53 4.29 -18.94
N THR A 80 -0.25 4.32 -19.33
CA THR A 80 0.81 5.08 -18.64
C THR A 80 1.37 6.13 -19.59
N GLU A 81 1.44 7.38 -19.14
CA GLU A 81 2.06 8.46 -19.92
C GLU A 81 3.58 8.38 -19.85
N PHE A 82 4.23 8.23 -21.01
CA PHE A 82 5.69 8.20 -21.09
C PHE A 82 6.25 9.41 -21.84
N PRO A 83 7.40 9.96 -21.39
CA PRO A 83 8.20 9.56 -20.23
C PRO A 83 7.48 9.91 -18.92
N LEU A 84 7.28 8.90 -18.04
CA LEU A 84 6.50 9.05 -16.80
C LEU A 84 7.27 9.87 -15.77
N PRO A 85 6.73 11.01 -15.29
CA PRO A 85 7.32 11.77 -14.19
C PRO A 85 7.44 10.91 -12.92
N TYR A 86 8.63 10.88 -12.34
CA TYR A 86 8.91 10.19 -11.10
C TYR A 86 9.64 11.13 -10.13
N TYR A 87 9.07 11.30 -8.96
CA TYR A 87 9.62 12.13 -7.89
C TYR A 87 10.09 11.22 -6.75
N ASN A 88 11.40 11.17 -6.53
CA ASN A 88 11.97 10.48 -5.36
C ASN A 88 12.32 11.52 -4.32
N ARG A 89 11.47 11.68 -3.31
CA ARG A 89 11.49 12.81 -2.39
C ARG A 89 11.39 14.11 -3.21
N ASP A 90 12.38 14.99 -3.10
CA ASP A 90 12.40 16.27 -3.84
C ASP A 90 13.17 16.19 -5.16
N THR A 91 13.64 15.00 -5.55
CA THR A 91 14.43 14.80 -6.77
C THR A 91 13.53 14.37 -7.92
N PRO A 92 13.30 15.22 -8.92
CA PRO A 92 12.53 14.86 -10.11
C PRO A 92 13.38 14.03 -11.07
N SER A 93 12.74 13.05 -11.69
CA SER A 93 13.29 12.21 -12.75
C SER A 93 12.17 11.74 -13.67
N LYS A 94 12.48 10.95 -14.70
CA LYS A 94 11.50 10.41 -15.64
C LYS A 94 11.80 8.95 -15.91
N ILE A 95 10.75 8.17 -16.07
CA ILE A 95 10.85 6.76 -16.48
C ILE A 95 10.45 6.67 -17.94
N GLU A 96 11.41 6.31 -18.79
CA GLU A 96 11.16 6.05 -20.20
C GLU A 96 10.41 4.73 -20.37
N GLU A 97 9.57 4.62 -21.40
CA GLU A 97 8.74 3.45 -21.66
C GLU A 97 9.55 2.13 -21.71
N ARG A 98 10.73 2.15 -22.30
CA ARG A 98 11.64 0.98 -22.39
C ARG A 98 12.14 0.46 -21.06
N PHE A 99 12.11 1.30 -20.01
CA PHE A 99 12.51 0.94 -18.64
C PHE A 99 11.33 0.61 -17.74
N TRP A 100 10.09 0.79 -18.24
CA TRP A 100 8.91 0.43 -17.47
C TRP A 100 8.86 -1.07 -17.24
N LYS A 101 8.64 -1.46 -15.99
CA LYS A 101 8.37 -2.85 -15.59
C LYS A 101 6.95 -2.96 -15.09
N HIS A 102 6.29 -4.05 -15.46
CA HIS A 102 4.94 -4.34 -14.98
C HIS A 102 4.86 -4.28 -13.46
N ASP A 103 4.06 -3.35 -12.94
CA ASP A 103 3.81 -3.15 -11.51
C ASP A 103 2.44 -3.75 -11.16
N TYR A 104 2.46 -4.88 -10.48
CA TYR A 104 1.23 -5.58 -10.11
C TYR A 104 0.42 -4.87 -9.02
N LEU A 105 0.90 -3.75 -8.49
CA LEU A 105 0.28 -3.06 -7.36
C LEU A 105 -0.09 -4.07 -6.26
N PHE A 106 -1.35 -4.05 -5.81
CA PHE A 106 -1.84 -4.96 -4.77
C PHE A 106 -2.41 -6.28 -5.30
N THR A 107 -2.54 -6.49 -6.61
CA THR A 107 -3.23 -7.67 -7.20
C THR A 107 -2.53 -9.01 -6.95
N LYS A 108 -1.26 -9.00 -6.55
CA LYS A 108 -0.52 -10.21 -6.14
C LYS A 108 -0.61 -10.51 -4.63
N GLN A 109 -1.45 -9.77 -3.91
CA GLN A 109 -1.71 -10.02 -2.49
C GLN A 109 -3.05 -10.73 -2.31
N ASN A 110 -3.27 -11.30 -1.11
CA ASN A 110 -4.55 -11.91 -0.77
C ASN A 110 -5.61 -10.87 -0.35
N TYR A 111 -5.18 -9.64 -0.13
CA TYR A 111 -6.05 -8.53 0.27
C TYR A 111 -5.44 -7.20 -0.15
N TYR A 112 -6.25 -6.16 -0.18
CA TYR A 112 -5.83 -4.75 -0.24
C TYR A 112 -6.48 -3.98 0.89
N THR A 113 -5.95 -2.78 1.18
CA THR A 113 -6.48 -1.92 2.24
C THR A 113 -6.90 -0.57 1.68
N LEU A 114 -7.90 0.02 2.32
CA LEU A 114 -8.37 1.39 2.09
C LEU A 114 -8.36 2.15 3.41
N LEU A 115 -7.99 3.41 3.39
CA LEU A 115 -7.92 4.27 4.56
C LEU A 115 -8.79 5.52 4.34
N PHE A 116 -9.78 5.70 5.21
CA PHE A 116 -10.71 6.82 5.18
C PHE A 116 -10.65 7.62 6.48
N ASP A 117 -11.02 8.88 6.41
CA ASP A 117 -11.18 9.74 7.58
C ASP A 117 -12.62 9.73 8.12
N ARG A 118 -13.60 9.43 7.27
CA ARG A 118 -15.04 9.43 7.59
C ARG A 118 -15.73 8.25 6.92
N GLU A 119 -16.82 7.80 7.53
CA GLU A 119 -17.67 6.74 6.92
C GLU A 119 -18.28 7.20 5.58
N SER A 120 -18.67 8.47 5.46
CA SER A 120 -19.18 9.04 4.20
C SER A 120 -18.18 9.01 3.05
N ASP A 121 -16.88 8.94 3.33
CA ASP A 121 -15.85 8.88 2.30
C ASP A 121 -15.81 7.50 1.64
N MET A 122 -16.38 6.47 2.28
CA MET A 122 -16.45 5.11 1.75
C MET A 122 -17.39 5.01 0.52
N ASP A 123 -18.36 5.92 0.41
CA ASP A 123 -19.30 5.95 -0.71
C ASP A 123 -18.63 6.43 -2.03
N MET A 124 -17.47 7.09 -1.93
CA MET A 124 -16.73 7.58 -3.10
C MET A 124 -16.16 6.46 -3.98
N VAL A 125 -16.06 5.25 -3.46
CA VAL A 125 -15.61 4.07 -4.22
C VAL A 125 -16.48 3.81 -5.46
N GLY A 126 -17.80 4.10 -5.38
CA GLY A 126 -18.76 3.94 -6.48
C GLY A 126 -18.96 5.20 -7.34
N ASP A 127 -18.18 6.26 -7.16
CA ASP A 127 -18.36 7.52 -7.89
C ASP A 127 -17.78 7.45 -9.30
N THR A 128 -18.63 7.46 -10.32
CA THR A 128 -18.26 7.47 -11.74
C THR A 128 -17.81 8.84 -12.26
N ALA A 129 -18.05 9.92 -11.48
CA ALA A 129 -17.72 11.30 -11.89
C ALA A 129 -16.29 11.70 -11.53
N LEU A 130 -15.52 10.83 -10.90
CA LEU A 130 -14.13 11.10 -10.50
C LEU A 130 -13.26 11.43 -11.72
N LYS A 131 -12.39 12.43 -11.56
CA LYS A 131 -11.45 12.87 -12.59
C LYS A 131 -9.99 12.55 -12.24
N SER A 132 -9.70 12.39 -10.96
CA SER A 132 -8.37 12.03 -10.46
C SER A 132 -8.48 11.10 -9.26
N VAL A 133 -7.60 10.11 -9.20
CA VAL A 133 -7.50 9.14 -8.10
C VAL A 133 -6.02 8.89 -7.83
N GLN A 134 -5.67 8.67 -6.57
CA GLN A 134 -4.32 8.31 -6.18
C GLN A 134 -4.31 6.90 -5.60
N VAL A 135 -3.47 6.02 -6.13
CA VAL A 135 -3.16 4.73 -5.49
C VAL A 135 -1.91 4.91 -4.66
N GLU A 136 -1.94 4.44 -3.43
CA GLU A 136 -0.88 4.68 -2.47
C GLU A 136 -0.34 3.37 -1.88
N TRP A 137 0.96 3.31 -1.67
CA TRP A 137 1.62 2.38 -0.79
C TRP A 137 2.16 3.12 0.42
N ILE A 138 1.72 2.75 1.61
CA ILE A 138 2.17 3.29 2.88
C ILE A 138 3.08 2.25 3.53
N TYR A 139 4.39 2.52 3.56
CA TYR A 139 5.40 1.66 4.16
C TYR A 139 5.56 2.00 5.63
N LEU A 140 5.06 1.13 6.51
CA LEU A 140 4.96 1.40 7.93
C LEU A 140 6.34 1.58 8.58
N LYS A 141 7.29 0.68 8.31
CA LYS A 141 8.63 0.69 8.93
C LYS A 141 9.52 1.85 8.50
N THR A 142 9.40 2.26 7.25
CA THR A 142 10.26 3.31 6.67
C THR A 142 9.61 4.68 6.69
N ARG A 143 8.33 4.76 7.08
CA ARG A 143 7.53 6.00 7.04
C ARG A 143 7.58 6.67 5.66
N MET A 144 7.46 5.86 4.62
CA MET A 144 7.43 6.33 3.23
C MET A 144 6.05 6.11 2.64
N VAL A 145 5.64 6.99 1.76
CA VAL A 145 4.46 6.79 0.92
C VAL A 145 4.85 6.91 -0.54
N LYS A 146 4.46 5.92 -1.34
CA LYS A 146 4.54 5.96 -2.80
C LYS A 146 3.15 6.19 -3.34
N LYS A 147 2.97 7.24 -4.13
CA LYS A 147 1.72 7.63 -4.73
C LYS A 147 1.79 7.51 -6.23
N TYR A 148 0.78 6.87 -6.82
CA TYR A 148 0.54 6.82 -8.25
C TYR A 148 -0.63 7.74 -8.54
N TYR A 149 -0.44 8.73 -9.40
CA TYR A 149 -1.45 9.71 -9.75
C TYR A 149 -2.12 9.30 -11.06
N PHE A 150 -3.41 9.01 -10.97
CA PHE A 150 -4.23 8.71 -12.13
C PHE A 150 -5.15 9.88 -12.43
N GLU A 151 -5.22 10.25 -13.70
CA GLU A 151 -6.15 11.25 -14.21
C GLU A 151 -7.02 10.68 -15.32
N ARG A 152 -8.27 11.13 -15.39
CA ARG A 152 -9.21 10.73 -16.44
C ARG A 152 -9.09 11.68 -17.63
N LYS A 153 -8.46 11.21 -18.71
CA LYS A 153 -8.21 11.95 -19.96
C LYS A 153 -9.03 11.34 -21.08
N GLN A 154 -9.90 12.12 -21.71
CA GLN A 154 -10.79 11.67 -22.78
C GLN A 154 -11.64 10.44 -22.42
N GLY A 155 -12.08 10.34 -21.16
CA GLY A 155 -12.84 9.20 -20.65
C GLY A 155 -12.02 8.03 -20.13
N MET A 156 -10.70 8.02 -20.34
CA MET A 156 -9.78 6.96 -19.95
C MET A 156 -8.96 7.32 -18.73
N TRP A 157 -8.73 6.35 -17.86
CA TRP A 157 -7.79 6.50 -16.76
C TRP A 157 -6.35 6.33 -17.25
N MET A 158 -5.49 7.29 -16.95
CA MET A 158 -4.08 7.32 -17.32
C MET A 158 -3.20 7.52 -16.09
N LEU A 159 -2.13 6.74 -15.94
CA LEU A 159 -1.08 7.03 -14.95
C LEU A 159 -0.25 8.22 -15.43
N ASP A 160 -0.27 9.31 -14.66
CA ASP A 160 0.33 10.59 -15.02
C ASP A 160 1.66 10.88 -14.30
N ALA A 161 1.81 10.39 -13.06
CA ALA A 161 3.04 10.57 -12.29
C ALA A 161 3.15 9.54 -11.15
N ILE A 162 4.38 9.37 -10.64
CA ILE A 162 4.66 8.63 -9.40
C ILE A 162 5.45 9.54 -8.46
N ASN A 163 5.11 9.50 -7.17
CA ASN A 163 5.82 10.25 -6.13
C ASN A 163 6.14 9.32 -4.95
N LEU A 164 7.40 9.27 -4.54
CA LEU A 164 7.87 8.61 -3.32
C LEU A 164 8.37 9.67 -2.34
N ARG A 165 7.71 9.79 -1.19
CA ARG A 165 8.05 10.80 -0.17
C ARG A 165 8.01 10.23 1.24
N HIS A 166 8.64 10.91 2.19
CA HIS A 166 8.43 10.65 3.60
C HIS A 166 7.02 11.06 4.04
N ILE A 167 6.49 10.36 5.03
CA ILE A 167 5.30 10.80 5.77
C ILE A 167 5.76 11.91 6.69
N GLU A 168 5.16 13.09 6.55
CA GLU A 168 5.49 14.26 7.36
C GLU A 168 4.96 14.12 8.79
N ASP A 169 5.68 14.70 9.74
CA ASP A 169 5.22 14.79 11.11
C ASP A 169 4.19 15.93 11.21
N GLY A 170 3.01 15.61 11.76
CA GLY A 170 1.97 16.58 12.06
C GLY A 170 1.93 16.96 13.54
N GLU A 171 0.95 17.74 13.94
CA GLU A 171 0.66 17.99 15.37
C GLU A 171 0.04 16.73 16.01
N GLY A 172 0.73 16.16 17.01
CA GLY A 172 0.31 14.96 17.73
C GLY A 172 0.79 13.65 17.11
N GLU A 173 0.36 12.53 17.69
CA GLU A 173 0.73 11.20 17.21
C GLU A 173 0.13 10.94 15.81
N ASN A 174 1.01 10.71 14.82
CA ASN A 174 0.59 10.35 13.46
C ASN A 174 -0.07 8.96 13.48
N PHE A 175 -1.16 8.80 12.71
CA PHE A 175 -1.87 7.52 12.64
C PHE A 175 -0.99 6.36 12.18
N VAL A 176 -0.03 6.58 11.27
CA VAL A 176 0.86 5.53 10.80
C VAL A 176 1.80 5.05 11.90
N ASP A 177 2.31 5.95 12.74
CA ASP A 177 3.16 5.61 13.88
C ASP A 177 2.38 4.84 14.94
N PHE A 178 1.18 5.32 15.27
CA PHE A 178 0.23 4.62 16.13
C PHE A 178 -0.07 3.22 15.60
N TYR A 179 -0.49 3.11 14.33
CA TYR A 179 -0.88 1.85 13.73
C TYR A 179 0.29 0.86 13.68
N THR A 180 1.50 1.33 13.38
CA THR A 180 2.71 0.50 13.39
C THR A 180 2.95 -0.14 14.76
N ARG A 181 2.80 0.62 15.84
CA ARG A 181 2.90 0.09 17.20
C ARG A 181 1.72 -0.83 17.53
N PHE A 182 0.51 -0.42 17.16
CA PHE A 182 -0.72 -1.17 17.41
C PHE A 182 -0.68 -2.59 16.83
N VAL A 183 -0.06 -2.79 15.65
CA VAL A 183 0.01 -4.12 15.02
C VAL A 183 1.22 -4.94 15.44
N THR A 184 2.25 -4.33 16.02
CA THR A 184 3.51 -5.01 16.37
C THR A 184 3.68 -5.26 17.87
N ASP A 185 2.98 -4.52 18.72
CA ASP A 185 3.08 -4.61 20.18
C ASP A 185 1.71 -4.96 20.79
N SER A 186 1.58 -6.19 21.30
CA SER A 186 0.32 -6.69 21.86
C SER A 186 -0.09 -5.98 23.14
N LEU A 187 0.86 -5.51 23.96
CA LEU A 187 0.54 -4.76 25.17
C LEU A 187 -0.01 -3.38 24.79
N TYR A 188 0.70 -2.68 23.93
CA TYR A 188 0.24 -1.40 23.37
C TYR A 188 -1.14 -1.54 22.71
N GLN A 189 -1.35 -2.60 21.93
CA GLN A 189 -2.65 -2.89 21.30
C GLN A 189 -3.76 -2.98 22.35
N SER A 190 -3.55 -3.73 23.44
CA SER A 190 -4.57 -3.91 24.48
C SER A 190 -4.96 -2.61 25.18
N GLU A 191 -4.02 -1.70 25.38
CA GLU A 191 -4.24 -0.39 26.00
C GLU A 191 -4.98 0.58 25.05
N HIS A 192 -4.87 0.34 23.73
CA HIS A 192 -5.42 1.20 22.68
C HIS A 192 -6.67 0.61 22.00
N ILE A 193 -7.35 -0.32 22.67
CA ILE A 193 -8.67 -0.83 22.29
C ILE A 193 -9.69 -0.32 23.32
N ALA A 194 -10.85 0.14 22.85
CA ALA A 194 -11.95 0.49 23.73
C ALA A 194 -12.46 -0.77 24.46
N ASN A 195 -12.78 -0.62 25.72
CA ASN A 195 -13.37 -1.70 26.50
C ASN A 195 -14.70 -1.22 27.13
N PRO A 196 -15.85 -1.77 26.68
CA PRO A 196 -15.99 -2.77 25.63
C PRO A 196 -15.73 -2.20 24.20
N LEU A 197 -15.23 -3.06 23.30
CA LEU A 197 -15.08 -2.79 21.88
C LEU A 197 -16.42 -3.07 21.17
N GLN A 198 -16.93 -2.16 20.37
CA GLN A 198 -18.07 -2.44 19.49
C GLN A 198 -17.66 -3.46 18.44
N PHE A 199 -18.46 -4.52 18.28
CA PHE A 199 -18.21 -5.58 17.32
C PHE A 199 -19.44 -5.81 16.47
N VAL A 200 -19.23 -5.86 15.15
CA VAL A 200 -20.26 -6.11 14.14
C VAL A 200 -19.82 -7.30 13.29
N THR A 201 -20.72 -8.26 13.13
CA THR A 201 -20.43 -9.45 12.32
C THR A 201 -21.71 -9.96 11.65
N ILE A 202 -21.57 -10.93 10.75
CA ILE A 202 -22.72 -11.66 10.20
C ILE A 202 -23.33 -12.51 11.31
N ASP A 203 -24.65 -12.54 11.41
CA ASP A 203 -25.36 -13.37 12.38
C ASP A 203 -25.11 -14.86 12.05
N PRO A 204 -24.57 -15.67 12.97
CA PRO A 204 -24.33 -17.09 12.72
C PRO A 204 -25.59 -17.90 12.46
N ASP A 205 -26.78 -17.42 12.90
CA ASP A 205 -28.06 -18.08 12.69
C ASP A 205 -28.82 -17.57 11.44
N ASP A 206 -28.41 -16.42 10.88
CA ASP A 206 -28.98 -15.84 9.68
C ASP A 206 -27.91 -15.08 8.86
N GLU A 207 -27.41 -15.70 7.80
CA GLU A 207 -26.34 -15.15 6.94
C GLU A 207 -26.69 -13.82 6.25
N PHE A 208 -27.96 -13.42 6.24
CA PHE A 208 -28.43 -12.13 5.70
C PHE A 208 -28.59 -11.05 6.77
N ALA A 209 -28.43 -11.41 8.05
CA ALA A 209 -28.55 -10.49 9.17
C ALA A 209 -27.19 -10.07 9.71
N ILE A 210 -27.14 -8.88 10.29
CA ILE A 210 -25.98 -8.34 10.98
C ILE A 210 -26.21 -8.40 12.48
N LEU A 211 -25.24 -8.99 13.18
CA LEU A 211 -25.20 -9.03 14.63
C LEU A 211 -24.29 -7.90 15.15
N GLU A 212 -24.86 -6.99 15.93
CA GLU A 212 -24.11 -5.97 16.65
C GLU A 212 -23.98 -6.36 18.12
N THR A 213 -22.75 -6.40 18.63
CA THR A 213 -22.45 -6.79 20.00
C THR A 213 -21.21 -6.06 20.50
N THR A 214 -20.65 -6.49 21.62
CA THR A 214 -19.42 -5.96 22.16
C THR A 214 -18.46 -7.07 22.56
N LEU A 215 -17.17 -6.79 22.47
CA LEU A 215 -16.08 -7.65 22.93
C LEU A 215 -15.31 -6.98 24.06
N ASP A 216 -14.98 -7.77 25.10
CA ASP A 216 -13.94 -7.35 26.03
C ASP A 216 -12.56 -7.45 25.39
N VAL A 217 -11.60 -6.67 25.87
CA VAL A 217 -10.22 -6.68 25.33
C VAL A 217 -9.62 -8.10 25.34
N ASN A 218 -9.95 -8.93 26.32
CA ASN A 218 -9.47 -10.32 26.36
C ASN A 218 -10.08 -11.19 25.24
N GLN A 219 -11.33 -10.93 24.87
CA GLN A 219 -12.01 -11.63 23.77
C GLN A 219 -11.45 -11.19 22.43
N TRP A 220 -11.01 -9.94 22.27
CA TRP A 220 -10.38 -9.44 21.05
C TRP A 220 -9.31 -10.36 20.52
N TYR A 221 -8.44 -10.90 21.38
CA TYR A 221 -7.35 -11.78 20.96
C TYR A 221 -7.81 -13.12 20.38
N ALA A 222 -9.04 -13.55 20.67
CA ALA A 222 -9.64 -14.73 20.08
C ALA A 222 -10.27 -14.47 18.70
N PHE A 223 -10.71 -13.24 18.45
CA PHE A 223 -11.46 -12.86 17.23
C PHE A 223 -10.62 -12.05 16.25
N ARG A 224 -9.51 -11.45 16.70
CA ARG A 224 -8.74 -10.55 15.85
C ARG A 224 -8.18 -11.27 14.61
N PRO A 225 -8.29 -10.64 13.42
CA PRO A 225 -7.63 -11.14 12.22
C PRO A 225 -6.14 -10.80 12.24
N SER A 226 -5.40 -11.34 11.28
CA SER A 226 -4.04 -10.90 10.99
C SER A 226 -4.07 -9.49 10.41
N LEU A 227 -3.49 -8.54 11.15
CA LEU A 227 -3.40 -7.15 10.72
C LEU A 227 -2.20 -6.92 9.78
N PRO A 228 -2.34 -6.11 8.73
CA PRO A 228 -1.22 -5.70 7.89
C PRO A 228 -0.11 -5.00 8.70
N ALA A 229 1.11 -5.55 8.74
CA ALA A 229 2.19 -5.05 9.61
C ALA A 229 3.41 -4.48 8.86
N ASP A 230 3.50 -4.68 7.54
CA ASP A 230 4.63 -4.17 6.75
C ASP A 230 4.26 -2.92 5.96
N LYS A 231 3.13 -2.95 5.27
CA LYS A 231 2.63 -1.87 4.42
C LYS A 231 1.11 -1.92 4.30
N LEU A 232 0.51 -0.76 4.05
CA LEU A 232 -0.89 -0.62 3.64
C LEU A 232 -0.94 -0.18 2.18
N SER A 233 -1.90 -0.69 1.42
CA SER A 233 -2.35 -0.03 0.21
C SER A 233 -3.44 0.98 0.58
N ASN A 234 -3.63 2.00 -0.26
CA ASN A 234 -4.76 2.90 -0.15
C ASN A 234 -5.16 3.37 -1.55
N ILE A 235 -6.44 3.67 -1.74
CA ILE A 235 -6.95 4.37 -2.91
C ILE A 235 -7.63 5.63 -2.41
N ASN A 236 -7.06 6.77 -2.81
CA ASN A 236 -7.62 8.07 -2.50
C ASN A 236 -8.46 8.54 -3.68
N TYR A 237 -9.78 8.51 -3.51
CA TYR A 237 -10.78 8.90 -4.52
C TYR A 237 -11.05 10.42 -4.53
N GLY A 238 -10.17 11.21 -3.93
CA GLY A 238 -10.34 12.67 -3.80
C GLY A 238 -10.86 13.10 -2.44
N GLN A 239 -11.05 12.17 -1.49
CA GLN A 239 -11.31 12.52 -0.10
C GLN A 239 -10.15 13.36 0.44
N LYS A 240 -10.50 14.38 1.22
CA LYS A 240 -9.50 15.19 1.90
C LYS A 240 -8.86 14.34 3.01
N ASN A 241 -7.63 13.92 2.81
CA ASN A 241 -6.81 13.40 3.89
C ASN A 241 -6.42 14.60 4.77
N GLU A 242 -7.14 14.81 5.84
CA GLU A 242 -6.79 15.81 6.83
C GLU A 242 -5.69 15.22 7.71
N ASP A 243 -4.47 15.77 7.67
CA ASP A 243 -3.35 15.35 8.52
C ASP A 243 -3.70 15.42 10.01
N ASN A 244 -4.68 16.26 10.37
CA ASN A 244 -5.21 16.45 11.70
C ASN A 244 -6.55 15.73 11.97
N SER A 245 -6.95 14.79 11.12
CA SER A 245 -8.15 14.00 11.37
C SER A 245 -8.07 13.29 12.72
N ASN A 246 -9.16 13.31 13.47
CA ASN A 246 -9.30 12.60 14.74
C ASN A 246 -9.98 11.23 14.57
N THR A 247 -10.26 10.82 13.35
CA THR A 247 -10.85 9.53 13.00
C THR A 247 -10.09 8.91 11.82
N LYS A 248 -9.93 7.59 11.84
CA LYS A 248 -9.42 6.79 10.73
C LYS A 248 -10.20 5.50 10.67
N ILE A 249 -10.53 5.10 9.46
CA ILE A 249 -11.22 3.84 9.16
C ILE A 249 -10.31 3.07 8.23
N LEU A 250 -9.85 1.92 8.68
CA LEU A 250 -9.05 0.99 7.88
C LEU A 250 -9.94 -0.16 7.43
N LYS A 251 -10.22 -0.22 6.15
CA LYS A 251 -10.93 -1.33 5.52
C LYS A 251 -9.93 -2.29 4.90
N VAL A 252 -10.08 -3.59 5.13
CA VAL A 252 -9.27 -4.67 4.56
C VAL A 252 -10.18 -5.56 3.75
N ASN A 253 -10.01 -5.55 2.44
CA ASN A 253 -10.81 -6.34 1.51
C ASN A 253 -9.97 -7.47 0.94
N GLY A 254 -10.54 -8.67 0.92
CA GLY A 254 -9.95 -9.83 0.26
C GLY A 254 -9.95 -9.69 -1.27
N ILE A 255 -8.98 -10.33 -1.90
CA ILE A 255 -8.91 -10.43 -3.35
C ILE A 255 -9.29 -11.87 -3.73
N GLY A 256 -10.55 -12.04 -4.15
CA GLY A 256 -11.09 -13.34 -4.55
C GLY A 256 -11.29 -14.37 -3.42
N ASN A 257 -11.41 -13.92 -2.17
CA ASN A 257 -11.50 -14.82 -0.99
C ASN A 257 -12.54 -14.41 0.06
N GLY A 258 -13.44 -13.48 -0.25
CA GLY A 258 -14.54 -13.08 0.66
C GLY A 258 -14.15 -12.40 1.97
N TYR A 259 -12.86 -12.12 2.19
CA TYR A 259 -12.40 -11.44 3.39
C TYR A 259 -12.82 -9.96 3.41
N SER A 260 -13.47 -9.53 4.50
CA SER A 260 -13.98 -8.16 4.65
C SER A 260 -13.94 -7.73 6.12
N ASN A 261 -13.02 -6.85 6.46
CA ASN A 261 -12.85 -6.33 7.82
C ASN A 261 -12.73 -4.82 7.82
N VAL A 262 -13.35 -4.16 8.80
CA VAL A 262 -13.27 -2.71 8.98
C VAL A 262 -12.90 -2.37 10.42
N PHE A 263 -11.86 -1.57 10.58
CA PHE A 263 -11.33 -1.13 11.87
C PHE A 263 -11.53 0.37 12.01
N TYR A 264 -12.20 0.81 13.08
CA TYR A 264 -12.53 2.21 13.32
C TYR A 264 -11.69 2.73 14.48
N PHE A 265 -10.90 3.75 14.20
CA PHE A 265 -10.02 4.40 15.14
C PHE A 265 -10.46 5.84 15.37
N ARG A 266 -10.27 6.34 16.60
CA ARG A 266 -10.46 7.75 16.92
C ARG A 266 -9.37 8.23 17.85
N ARG A 267 -8.99 9.50 17.72
CA ARG A 267 -8.05 10.18 18.58
C ARG A 267 -8.80 11.09 19.55
N ARG A 268 -8.54 10.92 20.83
CA ARG A 268 -9.08 11.79 21.91
C ARG A 268 -7.95 12.11 22.88
N GLY A 269 -7.78 13.42 23.23
CA GLY A 269 -6.72 13.86 24.12
C GLY A 269 -5.32 13.56 23.60
N GLY A 270 -5.14 13.44 22.27
CA GLY A 270 -3.86 13.09 21.63
C GLY A 270 -3.62 11.59 21.44
N GLU A 271 -4.43 10.72 22.04
CA GLU A 271 -4.27 9.25 21.99
C GLU A 271 -5.27 8.62 21.01
N TRP A 272 -4.77 7.73 20.13
CA TRP A 272 -5.59 6.91 19.27
C TRP A 272 -6.11 5.67 19.98
N LYS A 273 -7.38 5.31 19.73
CA LYS A 273 -7.96 4.04 20.17
C LYS A 273 -8.85 3.46 19.09
N MET A 274 -8.78 2.13 18.92
CA MET A 274 -9.78 1.39 18.17
C MET A 274 -11.06 1.29 19.02
N TYR A 275 -12.19 1.68 18.45
CA TYR A 275 -13.46 1.70 19.20
C TYR A 275 -14.54 0.82 18.58
N LYS A 276 -14.39 0.43 17.31
CA LYS A 276 -15.32 -0.46 16.62
C LYS A 276 -14.54 -1.36 15.65
N TYR A 277 -14.97 -2.58 15.51
CA TYR A 277 -14.46 -3.58 14.58
C TYR A 277 -15.63 -4.27 13.89
N GLU A 278 -15.56 -4.43 12.58
CA GLU A 278 -16.51 -5.17 11.76
C GLU A 278 -15.80 -6.32 11.06
N ASP A 279 -16.38 -7.52 11.14
CA ASP A 279 -16.00 -8.69 10.39
C ASP A 279 -17.21 -9.23 9.63
N THR A 280 -17.26 -8.92 8.35
CA THR A 280 -18.29 -9.38 7.42
C THR A 280 -17.71 -10.34 6.38
N SER A 281 -16.63 -11.03 6.73
CA SER A 281 -16.01 -12.06 5.89
C SER A 281 -16.96 -13.24 5.69
N ILE A 282 -16.99 -13.81 4.45
CA ILE A 282 -17.79 -14.96 4.05
C ILE A 282 -16.91 -16.08 3.50
#